data_2ef08ce9ee799af86d6a1e5186e261be
#
_entry.id   2ef08ce9ee799af86d6a1e5186e261be
#
_cell.length_a   1.000
_cell.length_b   1.000
_cell.length_c   1.000
_cell.angle_alpha   90.00
_cell.angle_beta   90.00
_cell.angle_gamma   90.00
#
_symmetry.space_group_name_H-M   'P 1'
#
loop_
_entity.id
_entity.type
_entity.pdbx_description
1 polymer ?
#
loop_
_entity_poly.entity_id
_entity_poly.type
_entity_poly.pdbx_seq_one_letter_code
_entity_poly.pdbx_strand_id
1 'polypeptide(L)'
;MKILLLEDDIALADIISEYLIDNNFDLEIVYDGEEALSHAYETRYDLYIFDVNVPSIKGFDLLKMLRDNGDTTPTVFITSLNDIEDVSKGFESGADDYIKKPFELAELLLRIKNIQKRSFAQQRSSIIHIDDDITFDLETELLNRQNESISLPQKELKLLKHFLQHPNEVVTFETLHTVLWDYDETVSPESLRAHIKNLRKHLTQNMIQNLRGVGYRFEIKVSS
;
A
#
# COMPACT_ATOMS: atom_id res chain seq x y z
N MET A 1 -7.78 3.33 -13.36
CA MET A 1 -7.21 4.21 -12.33
C MET A 1 -8.17 5.35 -12.14
N LYS A 2 -8.72 5.47 -10.92
CA LYS A 2 -9.68 6.53 -10.56
C LYS A 2 -8.94 7.70 -9.90
N ILE A 3 -9.14 8.91 -10.41
CA ILE A 3 -8.42 10.12 -10.01
C ILE A 3 -9.43 11.13 -9.44
N LEU A 4 -9.11 11.75 -8.31
CA LEU A 4 -9.79 12.95 -7.82
C LEU A 4 -8.99 14.18 -8.21
N LEU A 5 -9.57 15.05 -9.00
CA LEU A 5 -9.00 16.33 -9.42
C LEU A 5 -9.64 17.47 -8.64
N LEU A 6 -8.84 18.21 -7.88
CA LEU A 6 -9.24 19.43 -7.18
C LEU A 6 -8.60 20.64 -7.89
N GLU A 7 -9.42 21.44 -8.54
CA GLU A 7 -9.00 22.63 -9.29
C GLU A 7 -10.17 23.63 -9.34
N ASP A 8 -9.98 24.85 -8.88
CA ASP A 8 -11.03 25.89 -8.84
C ASP A 8 -11.20 26.64 -10.16
N ASP A 9 -10.19 26.62 -11.04
CA ASP A 9 -10.33 27.10 -12.42
C ASP A 9 -11.05 26.06 -13.28
N ILE A 10 -12.35 26.30 -13.53
CA ILE A 10 -13.20 25.40 -14.30
C ILE A 10 -12.63 25.12 -15.69
N ALA A 11 -12.07 26.14 -16.36
CA ALA A 11 -11.53 25.97 -17.71
C ALA A 11 -10.29 25.05 -17.71
N LEU A 12 -9.43 25.19 -16.71
CA LEU A 12 -8.27 24.32 -16.55
C LEU A 12 -8.69 22.90 -16.14
N ALA A 13 -9.65 22.76 -15.22
CA ALA A 13 -10.20 21.48 -14.80
C ALA A 13 -10.79 20.70 -15.99
N ASP A 14 -11.57 21.37 -16.85
CA ASP A 14 -12.14 20.78 -18.06
C ASP A 14 -11.06 20.29 -19.03
N ILE A 15 -10.03 21.11 -19.29
CA ILE A 15 -8.92 20.77 -20.18
C ILE A 15 -8.13 19.55 -19.64
N ILE A 16 -7.83 19.54 -18.34
CA ILE A 16 -7.13 18.41 -17.70
C ILE A 16 -7.98 17.15 -17.79
N SER A 17 -9.28 17.27 -17.49
CA SER A 17 -10.19 16.13 -17.44
C SER A 17 -10.36 15.48 -18.83
N GLU A 18 -10.63 16.29 -19.86
CA GLU A 18 -10.76 15.80 -21.24
C GLU A 18 -9.50 15.05 -21.67
N TYR A 19 -8.34 15.63 -21.43
CA TYR A 19 -7.07 15.02 -21.79
C TYR A 19 -6.80 13.71 -21.06
N LEU A 20 -7.12 13.61 -19.75
CA LEU A 20 -6.89 12.41 -18.97
C LEU A 20 -7.92 11.31 -19.28
N ILE A 21 -9.19 11.66 -19.56
CA ILE A 21 -10.22 10.72 -20.00
C ILE A 21 -9.83 10.10 -21.35
N ASP A 22 -9.31 10.88 -22.28
CA ASP A 22 -8.80 10.40 -23.58
C ASP A 22 -7.62 9.43 -23.42
N ASN A 23 -6.89 9.54 -22.30
CA ASN A 23 -5.82 8.62 -21.92
C ASN A 23 -6.28 7.45 -21.02
N ASN A 24 -7.60 7.16 -20.96
CA ASN A 24 -8.23 6.05 -20.24
C ASN A 24 -8.12 6.13 -18.71
N PHE A 25 -8.13 7.31 -18.14
CA PHE A 25 -8.31 7.52 -16.70
C PHE A 25 -9.79 7.79 -16.39
N ASP A 26 -10.22 7.41 -15.20
CA ASP A 26 -11.54 7.72 -14.64
C ASP A 26 -11.37 8.91 -13.69
N LEU A 27 -12.04 10.04 -13.97
CA LEU A 27 -11.89 11.26 -13.21
C LEU A 27 -13.17 11.68 -12.51
N GLU A 28 -12.98 12.16 -11.31
CA GLU A 28 -13.96 12.94 -10.56
C GLU A 28 -13.37 14.30 -10.27
N ILE A 29 -14.13 15.37 -10.54
CA ILE A 29 -13.67 16.76 -10.44
C ILE A 29 -14.41 17.42 -9.30
N VAL A 30 -13.68 18.15 -8.47
CA VAL A 30 -14.20 19.00 -7.39
C VAL A 30 -13.50 20.35 -7.42
N TYR A 31 -14.17 21.39 -6.95
CA TYR A 31 -13.74 22.77 -7.13
C TYR A 31 -13.34 23.46 -5.82
N ASP A 32 -13.56 22.82 -4.69
CA ASP A 32 -13.10 23.31 -3.39
C ASP A 32 -12.62 22.19 -2.46
N GLY A 33 -11.83 22.58 -1.45
CA GLY A 33 -11.17 21.60 -0.58
C GLY A 33 -12.11 20.87 0.38
N GLU A 34 -13.28 21.43 0.76
CA GLU A 34 -14.27 20.73 1.60
C GLU A 34 -14.96 19.63 0.80
N GLU A 35 -15.32 19.93 -0.46
CA GLU A 35 -15.87 18.95 -1.39
C GLU A 35 -14.86 17.81 -1.62
N ALA A 36 -13.58 18.15 -1.88
CA ALA A 36 -12.52 17.16 -2.05
C ALA A 36 -12.36 16.24 -0.82
N LEU A 37 -12.41 16.80 0.39
CA LEU A 37 -12.33 16.04 1.64
C LEU A 37 -13.50 15.06 1.77
N SER A 38 -14.74 15.52 1.48
CA SER A 38 -15.94 14.67 1.53
C SER A 38 -15.82 13.49 0.56
N HIS A 39 -15.44 13.76 -0.68
CA HIS A 39 -15.26 12.74 -1.72
C HIS A 39 -14.17 11.73 -1.36
N ALA A 40 -13.05 12.18 -0.79
CA ALA A 40 -11.96 11.31 -0.36
C ALA A 40 -12.36 10.36 0.79
N TYR A 41 -13.31 10.75 1.65
CA TYR A 41 -13.84 9.87 2.70
C TYR A 41 -14.88 8.87 2.19
N GLU A 42 -15.65 9.24 1.17
CA GLU A 42 -16.75 8.42 0.65
C GLU A 42 -16.27 7.41 -0.40
N THR A 43 -15.21 7.76 -1.14
CA THR A 43 -14.75 7.01 -2.30
C THR A 43 -13.24 6.79 -2.24
N ARG A 44 -12.79 5.60 -2.63
CA ARG A 44 -11.35 5.35 -2.81
C ARG A 44 -10.89 5.78 -4.18
N TYR A 45 -9.80 6.53 -4.20
CA TYR A 45 -9.09 6.95 -5.41
C TYR A 45 -7.72 6.31 -5.47
N ASP A 46 -7.19 6.18 -6.68
CA ASP A 46 -5.85 5.67 -6.93
C ASP A 46 -4.80 6.79 -6.97
N LEU A 47 -5.26 8.05 -7.17
CA LEU A 47 -4.41 9.24 -7.26
C LEU A 47 -5.22 10.48 -6.92
N TYR A 48 -4.61 11.40 -6.22
CA TYR A 48 -5.06 12.78 -6.06
C TYR A 48 -4.25 13.73 -6.93
N ILE A 49 -4.94 14.64 -7.63
CA ILE A 49 -4.35 15.78 -8.32
C ILE A 49 -4.97 17.03 -7.70
N PHE A 50 -4.21 17.74 -6.88
CA PHE A 50 -4.74 18.87 -6.11
C PHE A 50 -4.04 20.16 -6.49
N ASP A 51 -4.82 21.22 -6.82
CA ASP A 51 -4.27 22.56 -6.73
C ASP A 51 -4.09 22.95 -5.26
N VAL A 52 -3.00 23.63 -4.99
CA VAL A 52 -2.69 24.16 -3.66
C VAL A 52 -3.61 25.29 -3.27
N ASN A 53 -3.95 26.19 -4.21
CA ASN A 53 -4.67 27.42 -3.94
C ASN A 53 -6.14 27.33 -4.34
N VAL A 54 -6.92 26.56 -3.62
CA VAL A 54 -8.37 26.40 -3.80
C VAL A 54 -9.15 27.05 -2.65
N PRO A 55 -10.47 27.31 -2.83
CA PRO A 55 -11.35 27.76 -1.74
C PRO A 55 -11.48 26.77 -0.59
N SER A 56 -12.03 27.23 0.52
CA SER A 56 -12.36 26.48 1.75
C SER A 56 -11.12 25.90 2.44
N ILE A 57 -10.65 24.74 2.02
CA ILE A 57 -9.46 24.06 2.57
C ILE A 57 -8.35 24.06 1.50
N LYS A 58 -7.20 24.65 1.83
CA LYS A 58 -6.03 24.66 0.93
C LYS A 58 -5.52 23.24 0.66
N GLY A 59 -5.00 22.98 -0.55
CA GLY A 59 -4.56 21.65 -0.95
C GLY A 59 -3.55 20.98 0.00
N PHE A 60 -2.61 21.76 0.57
CA PHE A 60 -1.65 21.22 1.56
C PHE A 60 -2.32 20.82 2.87
N ASP A 61 -3.25 21.64 3.37
CA ASP A 61 -3.97 21.34 4.61
C ASP A 61 -4.90 20.15 4.41
N LEU A 62 -5.54 20.07 3.25
CA LEU A 62 -6.37 18.92 2.85
C LEU A 62 -5.56 17.62 2.88
N LEU A 63 -4.40 17.60 2.20
CA LEU A 63 -3.56 16.41 2.18
C LEU A 63 -3.10 16.01 3.57
N LYS A 64 -2.71 16.97 4.39
CA LYS A 64 -2.34 16.72 5.79
C LYS A 64 -3.50 16.08 6.56
N MET A 65 -4.72 16.60 6.45
CA MET A 65 -5.90 16.01 7.10
C MET A 65 -6.14 14.56 6.65
N LEU A 66 -5.98 14.27 5.36
CA LEU A 66 -6.10 12.92 4.80
C LEU A 66 -5.01 11.99 5.36
N ARG A 67 -3.75 12.45 5.41
CA ARG A 67 -2.63 11.67 5.98
C ARG A 67 -2.79 11.40 7.47
N ASP A 68 -3.25 12.38 8.24
CA ASP A 68 -3.52 12.23 9.68
C ASP A 68 -4.62 11.18 9.95
N ASN A 69 -5.51 10.94 8.99
CA ASN A 69 -6.53 9.88 9.03
C ASN A 69 -6.09 8.55 8.37
N GLY A 70 -4.80 8.43 8.02
CA GLY A 70 -4.22 7.18 7.50
C GLY A 70 -4.40 6.96 6.00
N ASP A 71 -4.87 7.96 5.25
CA ASP A 71 -4.93 7.90 3.79
C ASP A 71 -3.52 7.99 3.21
N THR A 72 -3.16 7.02 2.37
CA THR A 72 -1.85 6.90 1.71
C THR A 72 -1.95 7.07 0.21
N THR A 73 -3.08 7.52 -0.31
CA THR A 73 -3.30 7.72 -1.75
C THR A 73 -2.24 8.67 -2.33
N PRO A 74 -1.51 8.25 -3.37
CA PRO A 74 -0.52 9.10 -4.01
C PRO A 74 -1.09 10.44 -4.42
N THR A 75 -0.31 11.51 -4.29
CA THR A 75 -0.78 12.88 -4.52
C THR A 75 0.22 13.67 -5.35
N VAL A 76 -0.28 14.28 -6.43
CA VAL A 76 0.42 15.27 -7.25
C VAL A 76 -0.18 16.65 -6.98
N PHE A 77 0.65 17.60 -6.59
CA PHE A 77 0.21 18.99 -6.53
C PHE A 77 0.43 19.72 -7.85
N ILE A 78 -0.57 20.49 -8.23
CA ILE A 78 -0.46 21.52 -9.29
C ILE A 78 -0.43 22.88 -8.59
N THR A 79 0.58 23.70 -8.85
CA THR A 79 0.73 24.96 -8.12
C THR A 79 1.38 26.07 -8.93
N SER A 80 0.93 27.30 -8.72
CA SER A 80 1.56 28.50 -9.21
C SER A 80 2.64 29.06 -8.27
N LEU A 81 2.85 28.44 -7.10
CA LEU A 81 3.75 28.92 -6.06
C LEU A 81 5.21 28.91 -6.53
N ASN A 82 5.90 30.03 -6.27
CA ASN A 82 7.28 30.26 -6.70
C ASN A 82 8.30 30.06 -5.58
N ASP A 83 7.87 29.94 -4.32
CA ASP A 83 8.75 29.94 -3.17
C ASP A 83 9.13 28.55 -2.72
N ILE A 84 10.45 28.36 -2.49
CA ILE A 84 11.05 27.13 -1.96
C ILE A 84 10.42 26.73 -0.61
N GLU A 85 9.95 27.71 0.18
CA GLU A 85 9.27 27.46 1.47
C GLU A 85 7.92 26.75 1.31
N ASP A 86 7.18 27.06 0.25
CA ASP A 86 5.89 26.42 -0.02
C ASP A 86 6.08 25.00 -0.60
N VAL A 87 7.12 24.78 -1.38
CA VAL A 87 7.52 23.46 -1.85
C VAL A 87 7.98 22.60 -0.66
N SER A 88 8.69 23.18 0.32
CA SER A 88 9.11 22.44 1.54
C SER A 88 7.91 22.02 2.39
N LYS A 89 6.90 22.90 2.57
CA LYS A 89 5.65 22.56 3.25
C LYS A 89 4.89 21.43 2.55
N GLY A 90 4.93 21.43 1.24
CA GLY A 90 4.30 20.40 0.45
C GLY A 90 4.96 19.03 0.59
N PHE A 91 6.30 18.95 0.63
CA PHE A 91 7.00 17.70 0.93
C PHE A 91 6.74 17.23 2.37
N GLU A 92 6.63 18.15 3.33
CA GLU A 92 6.24 17.86 4.71
C GLU A 92 4.78 17.35 4.82
N SER A 93 3.90 17.73 3.88
CA SER A 93 2.52 17.23 3.81
C SER A 93 2.39 15.80 3.27
N GLY A 94 3.48 15.21 2.75
CA GLY A 94 3.50 13.84 2.24
C GLY A 94 3.04 13.67 0.79
N ALA A 95 3.27 14.68 -0.07
CA ALA A 95 3.03 14.58 -1.50
C ALA A 95 4.10 13.76 -2.23
N ASP A 96 3.71 13.13 -3.33
CA ASP A 96 4.57 12.26 -4.14
C ASP A 96 5.23 13.01 -5.30
N ASP A 97 4.61 14.07 -5.82
CA ASP A 97 5.16 14.89 -6.90
C ASP A 97 4.50 16.28 -6.97
N TYR A 98 5.13 17.19 -7.74
CA TYR A 98 4.70 18.58 -7.95
C TYR A 98 4.81 18.98 -9.40
N ILE A 99 3.82 19.76 -9.89
CA ILE A 99 3.85 20.40 -11.20
C ILE A 99 3.60 21.89 -11.02
N LYS A 100 4.48 22.69 -11.62
CA LYS A 100 4.36 24.14 -11.58
C LYS A 100 3.51 24.66 -12.75
N LYS A 101 2.52 25.50 -12.46
CA LYS A 101 1.78 26.25 -13.48
C LYS A 101 2.65 27.40 -14.05
N PRO A 102 2.65 27.64 -15.39
CA PRO A 102 1.98 26.87 -16.43
C PRO A 102 2.75 25.57 -16.77
N PHE A 103 2.04 24.50 -17.15
CA PHE A 103 2.61 23.21 -17.51
C PHE A 103 1.96 22.66 -18.78
N GLU A 104 2.63 21.70 -19.41
CA GLU A 104 2.09 20.95 -20.54
C GLU A 104 1.32 19.73 -20.03
N LEU A 105 0.16 19.43 -20.61
CA LEU A 105 -0.64 18.24 -20.23
C LEU A 105 0.13 16.94 -20.37
N ALA A 106 1.04 16.85 -21.35
CA ALA A 106 1.94 15.72 -21.52
C ALA A 106 2.88 15.53 -20.34
N GLU A 107 3.32 16.61 -19.65
CA GLU A 107 4.12 16.51 -18.44
C GLU A 107 3.30 15.90 -17.31
N LEU A 108 2.07 16.40 -17.09
CA LEU A 108 1.15 15.82 -16.08
C LEU A 108 0.95 14.33 -16.32
N LEU A 109 0.66 13.93 -17.56
CA LEU A 109 0.47 12.52 -17.92
C LEU A 109 1.70 11.66 -17.63
N LEU A 110 2.92 12.15 -17.91
CA LEU A 110 4.16 11.43 -17.61
C LEU A 110 4.35 11.20 -16.10
N ARG A 111 4.02 12.21 -15.27
CA ARG A 111 4.10 12.10 -13.81
C ARG A 111 3.07 11.09 -13.27
N ILE A 112 1.84 11.15 -13.75
CA ILE A 112 0.79 10.17 -13.40
C ILE A 112 1.26 8.75 -13.76
N LYS A 113 1.77 8.53 -14.96
CA LYS A 113 2.30 7.22 -15.39
C LYS A 113 3.49 6.76 -14.55
N ASN A 114 4.36 7.66 -14.10
CA ASN A 114 5.46 7.32 -13.20
C ASN A 114 4.97 6.89 -11.81
N ILE A 115 3.98 7.60 -11.24
CA ILE A 115 3.34 7.21 -9.98
C ILE A 115 2.65 5.86 -10.14
N GLN A 116 1.86 5.68 -11.18
CA GLN A 116 1.22 4.41 -11.48
C GLN A 116 2.24 3.26 -11.56
N LYS A 117 3.36 3.47 -12.25
CA LYS A 117 4.42 2.47 -12.35
C LYS A 117 5.07 2.16 -10.99
N ARG A 118 5.26 3.17 -10.14
CA ARG A 118 5.77 2.98 -8.76
C ARG A 118 4.77 2.21 -7.89
N SER A 119 3.49 2.55 -7.95
CA SER A 119 2.42 1.84 -7.23
C SER A 119 2.33 0.37 -7.68
N PHE A 120 2.41 0.09 -8.98
CA PHE A 120 2.50 -1.28 -9.49
C PHE A 120 3.79 -2.00 -9.08
N ALA A 121 4.91 -1.31 -8.99
CA ALA A 121 6.17 -1.90 -8.51
C ALA A 121 6.12 -2.17 -7.00
N GLN A 122 5.51 -1.30 -6.22
CA GLN A 122 5.25 -1.51 -4.79
C GLN A 122 4.25 -2.66 -4.56
N GLN A 123 3.15 -2.74 -5.33
CA GLN A 123 2.24 -3.88 -5.29
C GLN A 123 2.95 -5.19 -5.67
N ARG A 124 3.88 -5.17 -6.64
CA ARG A 124 4.71 -6.34 -6.95
C ARG A 124 5.73 -6.63 -5.85
N SER A 125 6.21 -5.62 -5.12
CA SER A 125 7.08 -5.81 -3.94
C SER A 125 6.30 -6.23 -2.69
N SER A 126 4.97 -6.01 -2.65
CA SER A 126 4.11 -6.53 -1.57
C SER A 126 3.80 -8.01 -1.71
N ILE A 127 3.96 -8.58 -2.92
CA ILE A 127 3.74 -10.01 -3.17
C ILE A 127 5.05 -10.78 -2.99
N ILE A 128 5.09 -11.58 -1.95
CA ILE A 128 6.19 -12.52 -1.71
C ILE A 128 5.88 -13.84 -2.42
N HIS A 129 6.74 -14.24 -3.35
CA HIS A 129 6.68 -15.57 -3.96
C HIS A 129 7.29 -16.57 -2.99
N ILE A 130 6.47 -17.48 -2.47
CA ILE A 130 6.89 -18.53 -1.53
C ILE A 130 7.38 -19.74 -2.30
N ASP A 131 6.67 -20.14 -3.36
CA ASP A 131 7.09 -21.11 -4.39
C ASP A 131 6.38 -20.82 -5.71
N ASP A 132 6.45 -21.74 -6.68
CA ASP A 132 5.89 -21.58 -8.02
C ASP A 132 4.36 -21.37 -8.02
N ASP A 133 3.66 -21.95 -7.02
CA ASP A 133 2.19 -21.95 -6.93
C ASP A 133 1.63 -21.08 -5.80
N ILE A 134 2.48 -20.59 -4.88
CA ILE A 134 2.07 -19.90 -3.66
C ILE A 134 2.70 -18.53 -3.57
N THR A 135 1.86 -17.52 -3.42
CA THR A 135 2.28 -16.14 -3.11
C THR A 135 1.58 -15.64 -1.86
N PHE A 136 2.21 -14.70 -1.17
CA PHE A 136 1.63 -14.01 -0.02
C PHE A 136 1.65 -12.51 -0.29
N ASP A 137 0.49 -11.88 -0.18
CA ASP A 137 0.36 -10.44 -0.32
C ASP A 137 0.43 -9.78 1.06
N LEU A 138 1.43 -8.92 1.26
CA LEU A 138 1.70 -8.22 2.51
C LEU A 138 0.64 -7.16 2.86
N GLU A 139 -0.03 -6.58 1.84
CA GLU A 139 -1.04 -5.54 2.05
C GLU A 139 -2.39 -6.14 2.42
N THR A 140 -2.84 -7.13 1.66
CA THR A 140 -4.13 -7.78 1.90
C THR A 140 -4.05 -8.90 2.95
N GLU A 141 -2.84 -9.31 3.32
CA GLU A 141 -2.56 -10.43 4.23
C GLU A 141 -3.14 -11.77 3.76
N LEU A 142 -3.34 -11.91 2.44
CA LEU A 142 -3.88 -13.12 1.84
C LEU A 142 -2.77 -14.01 1.28
N LEU A 143 -2.91 -15.29 1.55
CA LEU A 143 -2.13 -16.34 0.88
C LEU A 143 -2.85 -16.75 -0.39
N ASN A 144 -2.20 -16.63 -1.54
CA ASN A 144 -2.78 -17.05 -2.82
C ASN A 144 -2.14 -18.35 -3.27
N ARG A 145 -2.99 -19.31 -3.65
CA ARG A 145 -2.57 -20.60 -4.18
C ARG A 145 -3.45 -20.97 -5.37
N GLN A 146 -2.85 -21.21 -6.54
CA GLN A 146 -3.57 -21.62 -7.77
C GLN A 146 -4.80 -20.74 -8.08
N ASN A 147 -4.66 -19.41 -7.95
CA ASN A 147 -5.71 -18.39 -8.11
C ASN A 147 -6.82 -18.39 -7.03
N GLU A 148 -6.66 -19.14 -5.95
CA GLU A 148 -7.53 -19.04 -4.79
C GLU A 148 -6.88 -18.21 -3.70
N SER A 149 -7.59 -17.21 -3.18
CA SER A 149 -7.15 -16.38 -2.05
C SER A 149 -7.61 -17.01 -0.74
N ILE A 150 -6.67 -17.26 0.16
CA ILE A 150 -6.88 -17.94 1.43
C ILE A 150 -6.60 -16.96 2.57
N SER A 151 -7.61 -16.66 3.38
CA SER A 151 -7.43 -15.94 4.63
C SER A 151 -6.97 -16.91 5.72
N LEU A 152 -5.82 -16.65 6.31
CA LEU A 152 -5.29 -17.46 7.40
C LEU A 152 -5.86 -17.00 8.74
N PRO A 153 -6.12 -17.92 9.70
CA PRO A 153 -6.40 -17.52 11.08
C PRO A 153 -5.24 -16.69 11.66
N GLN A 154 -5.55 -15.81 12.61
CA GLN A 154 -4.62 -14.79 13.10
C GLN A 154 -3.26 -15.34 13.58
N LYS A 155 -3.25 -16.49 14.27
CA LYS A 155 -2.00 -17.09 14.77
C LYS A 155 -1.16 -17.70 13.64
N GLU A 156 -1.79 -18.35 12.67
CA GLU A 156 -1.13 -18.86 11.46
C GLU A 156 -0.59 -17.73 10.59
N LEU A 157 -1.30 -16.61 10.50
CA LEU A 157 -0.84 -15.40 9.81
C LEU A 157 0.40 -14.79 10.49
N LYS A 158 0.40 -14.66 11.82
CA LYS A 158 1.57 -14.19 12.58
C LYS A 158 2.78 -15.08 12.36
N LEU A 159 2.59 -16.41 12.36
CA LEU A 159 3.65 -17.39 12.07
C LEU A 159 4.21 -17.21 10.66
N LEU A 160 3.34 -17.12 9.66
CA LEU A 160 3.77 -16.96 8.26
C LEU A 160 4.56 -15.67 8.09
N LYS A 161 4.05 -14.54 8.59
CA LYS A 161 4.75 -13.25 8.53
C LYS A 161 6.14 -13.33 9.17
N HIS A 162 6.24 -13.92 10.33
CA HIS A 162 7.54 -14.07 11.02
C HIS A 162 8.51 -14.95 10.23
N PHE A 163 8.05 -16.05 9.67
CA PHE A 163 8.87 -16.91 8.82
C PHE A 163 9.31 -16.21 7.52
N LEU A 164 8.46 -15.37 6.92
CA LEU A 164 8.80 -14.60 5.73
C LEU A 164 9.83 -13.48 6.01
N GLN A 165 9.91 -13.00 7.24
CA GLN A 165 10.96 -12.06 7.69
C GLN A 165 12.30 -12.75 7.94
N HIS A 166 12.29 -14.09 8.21
CA HIS A 166 13.47 -14.90 8.52
C HIS A 166 13.55 -16.13 7.60
N PRO A 167 13.61 -15.94 6.26
CA PRO A 167 13.60 -17.02 5.30
C PRO A 167 14.87 -17.86 5.42
N ASN A 168 14.71 -19.18 5.40
CA ASN A 168 15.79 -20.17 5.51
C ASN A 168 16.55 -20.15 6.84
N GLU A 169 16.16 -19.33 7.80
CA GLU A 169 16.73 -19.27 9.14
C GLU A 169 16.02 -20.23 10.09
N VAL A 170 16.71 -20.60 11.17
CA VAL A 170 16.12 -21.41 12.24
C VAL A 170 15.49 -20.48 13.27
N VAL A 171 14.16 -20.53 13.38
CA VAL A 171 13.40 -19.79 14.39
C VAL A 171 13.17 -20.71 15.60
N THR A 172 13.64 -20.29 16.78
CA THR A 172 13.55 -21.12 17.99
C THR A 172 12.13 -21.27 18.52
N PHE A 173 11.88 -22.31 19.32
CA PHE A 173 10.57 -22.48 19.98
C PHE A 173 10.22 -21.30 20.88
N GLU A 174 11.21 -20.71 21.56
CA GLU A 174 11.05 -19.54 22.43
C GLU A 174 10.61 -18.32 21.63
N THR A 175 11.28 -18.02 20.51
CA THR A 175 10.91 -16.92 19.62
C THR A 175 9.50 -17.12 19.07
N LEU A 176 9.14 -18.31 18.58
CA LEU A 176 7.81 -18.60 18.06
C LEU A 176 6.73 -18.49 19.14
N HIS A 177 7.07 -18.80 20.39
CA HIS A 177 6.17 -18.62 21.50
C HIS A 177 5.87 -17.14 21.74
N THR A 178 6.89 -16.27 21.80
CA THR A 178 6.72 -14.80 21.98
C THR A 178 5.98 -14.12 20.80
N VAL A 179 6.10 -14.68 19.59
CA VAL A 179 5.35 -14.19 18.41
C VAL A 179 3.86 -14.48 18.50
N LEU A 180 3.48 -15.62 19.07
CA LEU A 180 2.10 -16.09 19.06
C LEU A 180 1.29 -15.73 20.32
N TRP A 181 1.96 -15.57 21.45
CA TRP A 181 1.30 -15.39 22.76
C TRP A 181 1.95 -14.25 23.54
N ASP A 182 1.13 -13.57 24.30
CA ASP A 182 1.59 -12.56 25.22
C ASP A 182 2.33 -13.18 26.43
N TYR A 183 3.17 -12.40 27.11
CA TYR A 183 4.07 -12.87 28.17
C TYR A 183 3.36 -13.61 29.32
N ASP A 184 2.08 -13.32 29.57
CA ASP A 184 1.27 -13.88 30.65
C ASP A 184 0.47 -15.14 30.24
N GLU A 185 0.52 -15.55 28.97
CA GLU A 185 -0.20 -16.75 28.52
C GLU A 185 0.64 -18.02 28.73
N THR A 186 0.22 -18.87 29.68
CA THR A 186 0.76 -20.23 29.83
C THR A 186 0.18 -21.15 28.76
N VAL A 187 0.96 -21.43 27.73
CA VAL A 187 0.53 -22.24 26.60
C VAL A 187 1.35 -23.52 26.48
N SER A 188 0.67 -24.62 26.19
CA SER A 188 1.36 -25.91 26.04
C SER A 188 2.19 -25.97 24.73
N PRO A 189 3.31 -26.72 24.70
CA PRO A 189 4.08 -26.92 23.47
C PRO A 189 3.28 -27.56 22.32
N GLU A 190 2.19 -28.25 22.65
CA GLU A 190 1.27 -28.88 21.68
C GLU A 190 0.51 -27.80 20.89
N SER A 191 0.22 -26.63 21.48
CA SER A 191 -0.49 -25.53 20.82
C SER A 191 0.32 -24.97 19.65
N LEU A 192 1.63 -24.74 19.82
CA LEU A 192 2.49 -24.32 18.72
C LEU A 192 2.51 -25.34 17.58
N ARG A 193 2.62 -26.63 17.93
CA ARG A 193 2.60 -27.74 16.94
C ARG A 193 1.28 -27.76 16.16
N ALA A 194 0.15 -27.46 16.81
CA ALA A 194 -1.16 -27.40 16.16
C ALA A 194 -1.22 -26.27 15.12
N HIS A 195 -0.74 -25.06 15.47
CA HIS A 195 -0.68 -23.92 14.54
C HIS A 195 0.27 -24.18 13.37
N ILE A 196 1.46 -24.76 13.62
CA ILE A 196 2.39 -25.18 12.55
C ILE A 196 1.73 -26.22 11.64
N LYS A 197 1.02 -27.21 12.21
CA LYS A 197 0.29 -28.21 11.42
C LYS A 197 -0.80 -27.59 10.56
N ASN A 198 -1.53 -26.59 11.07
CA ASN A 198 -2.55 -25.88 10.33
C ASN A 198 -1.93 -25.07 9.20
N LEU A 199 -0.90 -24.29 9.47
CA LEU A 199 -0.21 -23.51 8.44
C LEU A 199 0.33 -24.40 7.31
N ARG A 200 0.88 -25.58 7.63
CA ARG A 200 1.36 -26.54 6.63
C ARG A 200 0.29 -27.04 5.64
N LYS A 201 -1.01 -26.99 5.98
CA LYS A 201 -2.08 -27.38 5.06
C LYS A 201 -2.20 -26.44 3.86
N HIS A 202 -1.78 -25.21 4.04
CA HIS A 202 -1.86 -24.16 3.02
C HIS A 202 -0.56 -23.97 2.24
N LEU A 203 0.52 -24.61 2.68
CA LEU A 203 1.84 -24.55 2.07
C LEU A 203 2.19 -25.83 1.32
N THR A 204 3.21 -25.79 0.49
CA THR A 204 3.75 -26.99 -0.16
C THR A 204 4.44 -27.89 0.87
N GLN A 205 4.45 -29.18 0.59
CA GLN A 205 4.98 -30.19 1.49
C GLN A 205 6.47 -29.91 1.81
N ASN A 206 6.83 -30.00 3.10
CA ASN A 206 8.19 -29.81 3.64
C ASN A 206 8.75 -28.37 3.68
N MET A 207 7.97 -27.33 3.38
CA MET A 207 8.46 -25.96 3.52
C MET A 207 8.78 -25.56 4.96
N ILE A 208 8.02 -26.07 5.94
CA ILE A 208 8.33 -25.85 7.37
C ILE A 208 8.98 -27.12 7.92
N GLN A 209 10.28 -27.08 8.15
CA GLN A 209 11.05 -28.19 8.70
C GLN A 209 11.13 -28.07 10.22
N ASN A 210 11.02 -29.22 10.92
CA ASN A 210 11.20 -29.29 12.37
C ASN A 210 12.64 -29.66 12.71
N LEU A 211 13.36 -28.79 13.41
CA LEU A 211 14.67 -29.09 13.98
C LEU A 211 14.49 -29.48 15.44
N ARG A 212 14.64 -30.79 15.71
CA ARG A 212 14.39 -31.38 17.03
C ARG A 212 15.15 -30.63 18.13
N GLY A 213 14.42 -30.19 19.16
CA GLY A 213 14.99 -29.50 20.33
C GLY A 213 15.36 -28.04 20.10
N VAL A 214 15.23 -27.48 18.87
CA VAL A 214 15.67 -26.13 18.53
C VAL A 214 14.48 -25.25 18.10
N GLY A 215 13.75 -25.67 17.06
CA GLY A 215 12.69 -24.84 16.49
C GLY A 215 12.23 -25.30 15.12
N TYR A 216 11.86 -24.34 14.28
CA TYR A 216 11.42 -24.58 12.91
C TYR A 216 12.20 -23.70 11.93
N ARG A 217 12.38 -24.20 10.69
CA ARG A 217 12.92 -23.47 9.56
C ARG A 217 11.90 -23.43 8.46
N PHE A 218 11.71 -22.26 7.85
CA PHE A 218 10.86 -22.07 6.70
C PHE A 218 11.71 -21.90 5.44
N GLU A 219 11.61 -22.84 4.51
CA GLU A 219 12.37 -22.82 3.26
C GLU A 219 11.55 -22.21 2.14
N ILE A 220 12.05 -21.09 1.60
CA ILE A 220 11.52 -20.44 0.40
C ILE A 220 12.39 -20.86 -0.79
N LYS A 221 11.76 -21.32 -1.87
CA LYS A 221 12.45 -21.48 -3.15
C LYS A 221 12.46 -20.12 -3.84
N VAL A 222 13.58 -19.42 -3.74
CA VAL A 222 13.80 -18.21 -4.54
C VAL A 222 13.95 -18.67 -5.99
N SER A 223 12.96 -18.40 -6.83
CA SER A 223 13.09 -18.56 -8.29
C SER A 223 14.15 -17.58 -8.78
N SER A 224 15.23 -18.08 -9.34
CA SER A 224 16.32 -17.33 -9.97
C SER A 224 15.83 -16.68 -11.25
#